data_137c9df543a7f80882cf7d7753768e4b
#
_entry.id   137c9df543a7f80882cf7d7753768e4b
#
_cell.length_a   1.000
_cell.length_b   1.000
_cell.length_c   1.000
_cell.angle_alpha   90.00
_cell.angle_beta   90.00
_cell.angle_gamma   90.00
#
_symmetry.space_group_name_H-M   'P 1'
#
loop_
_entity.id
_entity.type
_entity.pdbx_description
1 polymer ?
#
loop_
_entity_poly.entity_id
_entity_poly.type
_entity_poly.pdbx_seq_one_letter_code
_entity_poly.pdbx_strand_id
1 'polypeptide(L)'
;MSLLPAPETTRLSVAPMMDWTDRHCRVFHRLLAPHARLYTEMVHAQAVILGDRDRLLGFDAVEHPVALQLGGSDPAHLAQASRIGADWGYDEINLNVGCPSDRVQAGRFGACLMREPSLVAECVAAMVAASPAPVTVKCRLGVDEMEDYGVFRAFIDTVASAGCGLFVVHARKAWLQGLSPKENREIPPLRYDWVHQLKRERPDLRIVLNGGLATVDDSVSALAHVDGVMIGRAAYHEPYRLHLMDRAMFTPGLAPWERGQLLRAYRPYVEDCRARGVAVKHITRHILGLFHGQPGGRAFRQVLSEGAPRSDAGWDLIERALAVTERREDAA
;
A
#
# COMPACT_ATOMS: atom_id res chain seq x y z
N MET A 1 -24.44 8.21 -0.66
CA MET A 1 -23.45 7.34 -1.32
C MET A 1 -22.10 8.01 -1.13
N SER A 2 -21.12 7.27 -0.61
CA SER A 2 -19.72 7.76 -0.57
C SER A 2 -19.24 8.04 -1.99
N LEU A 3 -18.46 9.10 -2.15
CA LEU A 3 -17.72 9.31 -3.40
C LEU A 3 -16.79 8.11 -3.61
N LEU A 4 -16.68 7.62 -4.85
CA LEU A 4 -15.71 6.59 -5.20
C LEU A 4 -14.45 7.27 -5.74
N PRO A 5 -13.25 6.73 -5.44
CA PRO A 5 -12.03 7.15 -6.14
C PRO A 5 -12.20 7.01 -7.65
N ALA A 6 -11.51 7.81 -8.45
CA ALA A 6 -11.57 7.68 -9.91
C ALA A 6 -11.16 6.25 -10.35
N PRO A 7 -11.85 5.62 -11.33
CA PRO A 7 -11.60 4.24 -11.74
C PRO A 7 -10.14 3.95 -12.11
N GLU A 8 -9.54 4.85 -12.88
CA GLU A 8 -8.15 4.75 -13.32
C GLU A 8 -7.17 4.70 -12.16
N THR A 9 -7.43 5.42 -11.06
CA THR A 9 -6.54 5.46 -9.88
C THR A 9 -6.67 4.22 -9.00
N THR A 10 -7.66 3.35 -9.23
CA THR A 10 -7.83 2.10 -8.47
C THR A 10 -7.26 0.89 -9.20
N ARG A 11 -6.92 1.01 -10.49
CA ARG A 11 -6.44 -0.08 -11.35
C ARG A 11 -5.12 -0.69 -10.84
N LEU A 12 -4.21 0.16 -10.35
CA LEU A 12 -2.96 -0.26 -9.70
C LEU A 12 -2.79 0.49 -8.38
N SER A 13 -2.44 -0.21 -7.32
CA SER A 13 -2.15 0.42 -6.03
C SER A 13 -1.03 -0.30 -5.27
N VAL A 14 -0.37 0.42 -4.35
CA VAL A 14 0.64 -0.12 -3.44
C VAL A 14 0.04 -0.29 -2.07
N ALA A 15 0.15 -1.49 -1.51
CA ALA A 15 -0.42 -1.82 -0.20
C ALA A 15 0.20 -1.02 0.94
N PRO A 16 -0.58 -0.65 1.97
CA PRO A 16 -0.07 -0.11 3.22
C PRO A 16 0.83 -1.15 3.91
N MET A 17 2.05 -0.79 4.23
CA MET A 17 3.04 -1.68 4.84
C MET A 17 3.82 -0.93 5.93
N MET A 18 3.65 -1.38 7.19
CA MET A 18 4.35 -0.80 8.34
C MET A 18 5.86 -0.84 8.14
N ASP A 19 6.53 0.22 8.54
CA ASP A 19 7.97 0.49 8.39
C ASP A 19 8.45 0.63 6.93
N TRP A 20 7.60 0.44 5.94
CA TRP A 20 7.99 0.44 4.53
C TRP A 20 7.35 1.56 3.72
N THR A 21 6.04 1.79 3.83
CA THR A 21 5.36 2.80 2.99
C THR A 21 5.28 4.17 3.64
N ASP A 22 6.40 4.62 4.21
CA ASP A 22 6.58 6.00 4.67
C ASP A 22 6.62 6.99 3.48
N ARG A 23 6.66 8.29 3.77
CA ARG A 23 6.69 9.34 2.73
C ARG A 23 7.84 9.18 1.73
N HIS A 24 9.01 8.72 2.16
CA HIS A 24 10.19 8.56 1.28
C HIS A 24 9.99 7.39 0.30
N CYS A 25 9.42 6.30 0.78
CA CYS A 25 9.03 5.17 -0.07
C CYS A 25 7.94 5.58 -1.07
N ARG A 26 6.91 6.33 -0.64
CA ARG A 26 5.80 6.71 -1.52
C ARG A 26 6.26 7.66 -2.62
N VAL A 27 7.13 8.63 -2.34
CA VAL A 27 7.72 9.47 -3.41
C VAL A 27 8.53 8.62 -4.39
N PHE A 28 9.33 7.66 -3.91
CA PHE A 28 10.05 6.75 -4.80
C PHE A 28 9.09 5.88 -5.64
N HIS A 29 8.06 5.32 -5.02
CA HIS A 29 7.03 4.54 -5.74
C HIS A 29 6.28 5.39 -6.77
N ARG A 30 6.03 6.68 -6.52
CA ARG A 30 5.41 7.59 -7.49
C ARG A 30 6.26 7.80 -8.72
N LEU A 31 7.57 7.89 -8.59
CA LEU A 31 8.50 7.94 -9.74
C LEU A 31 8.45 6.66 -10.57
N LEU A 32 8.32 5.52 -9.91
CA LEU A 32 8.23 4.21 -10.58
C LEU A 32 6.88 4.00 -11.26
N ALA A 33 5.79 4.43 -10.64
CA ALA A 33 4.42 4.19 -11.07
C ALA A 33 3.56 5.47 -10.95
N PRO A 34 3.62 6.33 -11.97
CA PRO A 34 2.92 7.61 -11.99
C PRO A 34 1.40 7.50 -11.80
N HIS A 35 0.78 6.37 -12.18
CA HIS A 35 -0.66 6.18 -12.13
C HIS A 35 -1.14 5.40 -10.88
N ALA A 36 -0.23 4.76 -10.13
CA ALA A 36 -0.61 3.95 -8.99
C ALA A 36 -1.17 4.79 -7.84
N ARG A 37 -2.21 4.29 -7.15
CA ARG A 37 -2.63 4.82 -5.85
C ARG A 37 -1.68 4.34 -4.77
N LEU A 38 -1.15 5.27 -4.01
CA LEU A 38 -0.26 4.99 -2.90
C LEU A 38 -1.02 5.03 -1.58
N TYR A 39 -0.59 4.21 -0.62
CA TYR A 39 -1.18 4.16 0.72
C TYR A 39 -0.12 4.49 1.76
N THR A 40 -0.53 5.22 2.81
CA THR A 40 0.31 5.41 3.99
C THR A 40 0.52 4.07 4.72
N GLU A 41 1.40 4.05 5.68
CA GLU A 41 1.33 3.05 6.75
C GLU A 41 0.01 3.20 7.50
N MET A 42 -0.40 2.16 8.23
CA MET A 42 -1.60 2.26 9.08
C MET A 42 -1.36 3.19 10.27
N VAL A 43 -2.15 4.25 10.38
CA VAL A 43 -2.13 5.18 11.51
C VAL A 43 -3.35 4.93 12.40
N HIS A 44 -3.16 4.80 13.71
CA HIS A 44 -4.27 4.64 14.63
C HIS A 44 -5.09 5.94 14.74
N ALA A 45 -6.43 5.86 14.75
CA ALA A 45 -7.31 7.03 14.75
C ALA A 45 -7.02 8.01 15.90
N GLN A 46 -6.80 7.50 17.12
CA GLN A 46 -6.42 8.36 18.25
C GLN A 46 -5.06 9.05 18.07
N ALA A 47 -4.11 8.41 17.37
CA ALA A 47 -2.83 9.05 17.08
C ALA A 47 -2.99 10.23 16.10
N VAL A 48 -3.92 10.13 15.15
CA VAL A 48 -4.29 11.25 14.26
C VAL A 48 -4.91 12.41 15.04
N ILE A 49 -5.72 12.10 16.05
CA ILE A 49 -6.43 13.11 16.84
C ILE A 49 -5.48 13.84 17.80
N LEU A 50 -4.65 13.09 18.53
CA LEU A 50 -3.88 13.57 19.68
C LEU A 50 -2.38 13.72 19.42
N GLY A 51 -1.86 13.12 18.35
CA GLY A 51 -0.43 13.07 18.07
C GLY A 51 0.09 14.22 17.21
N ASP A 52 1.38 14.14 16.90
CA ASP A 52 2.06 15.04 15.97
C ASP A 52 1.62 14.73 14.53
N ARG A 53 0.73 15.55 13.99
CA ARG A 53 0.13 15.36 12.67
C ARG A 53 1.14 15.53 11.54
N ASP A 54 2.08 16.46 11.64
CA ASP A 54 3.10 16.68 10.61
C ASP A 54 3.96 15.43 10.41
N ARG A 55 4.28 14.77 11.52
CA ARG A 55 5.01 13.50 11.49
C ARG A 55 4.16 12.36 10.97
N LEU A 56 2.89 12.25 11.41
CA LEU A 56 2.03 11.10 11.14
C LEU A 56 1.35 11.18 9.77
N LEU A 57 0.94 12.37 9.35
CA LEU A 57 0.14 12.60 8.16
C LEU A 57 0.88 13.32 7.04
N GLY A 58 2.08 13.84 7.30
CA GLY A 58 2.81 14.60 6.30
C GLY A 58 3.14 13.75 5.06
N PHE A 59 2.90 14.32 3.89
CA PHE A 59 3.24 13.76 2.59
C PHE A 59 3.71 14.87 1.63
N ASP A 60 4.32 14.48 0.52
CA ASP A 60 4.72 15.39 -0.55
C ASP A 60 3.61 15.48 -1.60
N ALA A 61 3.40 16.66 -2.18
CA ALA A 61 2.37 16.86 -3.21
C ALA A 61 2.51 15.92 -4.41
N VAL A 62 3.72 15.45 -4.71
CA VAL A 62 3.94 14.49 -5.79
C VAL A 62 3.37 13.11 -5.50
N GLU A 63 3.05 12.78 -4.22
CA GLU A 63 2.53 11.47 -3.84
C GLU A 63 1.08 11.23 -4.30
N HIS A 64 0.33 12.27 -4.70
CA HIS A 64 -1.04 12.12 -5.19
C HIS A 64 -1.14 11.21 -6.45
N PRO A 65 -2.18 10.33 -6.54
CA PRO A 65 -3.21 10.10 -5.53
C PRO A 65 -2.71 9.26 -4.36
N VAL A 66 -2.94 9.73 -3.13
CA VAL A 66 -2.49 9.09 -1.89
C VAL A 66 -3.64 8.86 -0.91
N ALA A 67 -3.72 7.66 -0.32
CA ALA A 67 -4.71 7.25 0.64
C ALA A 67 -4.14 7.19 2.06
N LEU A 68 -4.87 7.72 3.04
CA LEU A 68 -4.58 7.54 4.46
C LEU A 68 -5.23 6.23 4.94
N GLN A 69 -4.45 5.27 5.42
CA GLN A 69 -5.02 4.11 6.08
C GLN A 69 -5.15 4.32 7.59
N LEU A 70 -6.36 4.19 8.12
CA LEU A 70 -6.68 4.27 9.54
C LEU A 70 -6.86 2.89 10.17
N GLY A 71 -6.42 2.76 11.41
CA GLY A 71 -6.75 1.65 12.31
C GLY A 71 -7.55 2.16 13.50
N GLY A 72 -8.57 1.40 13.91
CA GLY A 72 -9.43 1.73 15.02
C GLY A 72 -10.74 0.93 14.96
N SER A 73 -11.54 1.01 16.02
CA SER A 73 -12.85 0.36 16.13
C SER A 73 -13.88 1.25 16.83
N ASP A 74 -13.52 2.48 17.16
CA ASP A 74 -14.46 3.46 17.71
C ASP A 74 -14.99 4.37 16.60
N PRO A 75 -16.31 4.39 16.32
CA PRO A 75 -16.88 5.17 15.24
C PRO A 75 -16.62 6.68 15.36
N ALA A 76 -16.65 7.24 16.57
CA ALA A 76 -16.45 8.67 16.79
C ALA A 76 -14.98 9.08 16.53
N HIS A 77 -14.01 8.28 17.02
CA HIS A 77 -12.61 8.51 16.75
C HIS A 77 -12.28 8.35 15.25
N LEU A 78 -12.82 7.34 14.59
CA LEU A 78 -12.64 7.14 13.15
C LEU A 78 -13.25 8.26 12.32
N ALA A 79 -14.44 8.75 12.68
CA ALA A 79 -15.06 9.91 12.05
C ALA A 79 -14.17 11.14 12.15
N GLN A 80 -13.69 11.47 13.36
CA GLN A 80 -12.81 12.61 13.58
C GLN A 80 -11.48 12.48 12.84
N ALA A 81 -10.86 11.30 12.88
CA ALA A 81 -9.61 11.04 12.16
C ALA A 81 -9.79 11.13 10.64
N SER A 82 -10.93 10.65 10.12
CA SER A 82 -11.28 10.74 8.69
C SER A 82 -11.44 12.19 8.24
N ARG A 83 -12.11 13.02 9.04
CA ARG A 83 -12.23 14.46 8.76
C ARG A 83 -10.87 15.13 8.73
N ILE A 84 -10.01 14.87 9.73
CA ILE A 84 -8.65 15.41 9.79
C ILE A 84 -7.84 14.96 8.55
N GLY A 85 -7.92 13.68 8.16
CA GLY A 85 -7.23 13.17 6.97
C GLY A 85 -7.69 13.84 5.68
N ALA A 86 -8.98 14.05 5.51
CA ALA A 86 -9.55 14.75 4.36
C ALA A 86 -9.16 16.24 4.32
N ASP A 87 -9.20 16.93 5.46
CA ASP A 87 -8.76 18.32 5.59
C ASP A 87 -7.25 18.47 5.36
N TRP A 88 -6.46 17.39 5.61
CA TRP A 88 -5.03 17.34 5.31
C TRP A 88 -4.73 17.18 3.82
N GLY A 89 -5.73 16.78 3.02
CA GLY A 89 -5.64 16.66 1.57
C GLY A 89 -5.49 15.23 1.03
N TYR A 90 -5.71 14.19 1.84
CA TYR A 90 -5.71 12.82 1.33
C TYR A 90 -6.86 12.55 0.35
N ASP A 91 -6.56 11.86 -0.75
CA ASP A 91 -7.54 11.54 -1.81
C ASP A 91 -8.50 10.42 -1.42
N GLU A 92 -8.19 9.67 -0.38
CA GLU A 92 -8.97 8.53 0.11
C GLU A 92 -8.67 8.29 1.59
N ILE A 93 -9.69 7.93 2.35
CA ILE A 93 -9.55 7.41 3.72
C ILE A 93 -9.89 5.93 3.72
N ASN A 94 -8.95 5.09 4.12
CA ASN A 94 -9.09 3.63 4.09
C ASN A 94 -9.13 3.06 5.50
N LEU A 95 -10.12 2.22 5.81
CA LEU A 95 -10.19 1.51 7.09
C LEU A 95 -9.49 0.15 6.98
N ASN A 96 -8.60 -0.13 7.93
CA ASN A 96 -7.95 -1.42 8.04
C ASN A 96 -8.81 -2.44 8.80
N VAL A 97 -9.24 -3.48 8.09
CA VAL A 97 -9.97 -4.64 8.62
C VAL A 97 -9.24 -5.95 8.26
N GLY A 98 -7.90 -5.89 8.12
CA GLY A 98 -7.14 -7.03 7.60
C GLY A 98 -5.81 -7.34 8.31
N CYS A 99 -5.30 -6.46 9.19
CA CYS A 99 -4.05 -6.69 9.91
C CYS A 99 -4.22 -7.68 11.07
N PRO A 100 -3.49 -8.81 11.11
CA PRO A 100 -3.63 -9.82 12.15
C PRO A 100 -2.57 -9.71 13.27
N SER A 101 -1.81 -8.61 13.37
CA SER A 101 -0.74 -8.52 14.36
C SER A 101 -1.28 -8.42 15.79
N ASP A 102 -0.56 -9.00 16.77
CA ASP A 102 -0.95 -9.01 18.18
C ASP A 102 -1.23 -7.62 18.74
N ARG A 103 -0.37 -6.64 18.38
CA ARG A 103 -0.56 -5.24 18.78
C ARG A 103 -1.89 -4.67 18.27
N VAL A 104 -2.30 -5.03 17.06
CA VAL A 104 -3.55 -4.59 16.45
C VAL A 104 -4.73 -5.30 17.12
N GLN A 105 -4.62 -6.59 17.39
CA GLN A 105 -5.63 -7.37 18.11
C GLN A 105 -5.83 -6.87 19.55
N ALA A 106 -4.74 -6.58 20.26
CA ALA A 106 -4.81 -5.99 21.61
C ALA A 106 -5.56 -4.64 21.61
N GLY A 107 -5.45 -3.88 20.54
CA GLY A 107 -6.21 -2.65 20.32
C GLY A 107 -7.65 -2.86 19.79
N ARG A 108 -8.11 -4.11 19.62
CA ARG A 108 -9.43 -4.50 19.10
C ARG A 108 -9.74 -3.89 17.73
N PHE A 109 -8.80 -3.86 16.80
CA PHE A 109 -8.99 -3.41 15.41
C PHE A 109 -8.25 -4.33 14.42
N GLY A 110 -8.31 -4.04 13.12
CA GLY A 110 -7.72 -4.87 12.08
C GLY A 110 -8.52 -6.12 11.76
N ALA A 111 -7.86 -7.27 11.58
CA ALA A 111 -8.51 -8.49 11.09
C ALA A 111 -9.59 -9.05 12.03
N CYS A 112 -9.45 -8.89 13.34
CA CYS A 112 -10.45 -9.34 14.32
C CYS A 112 -11.84 -8.71 14.09
N LEU A 113 -11.90 -7.51 13.52
CA LEU A 113 -13.17 -6.83 13.19
C LEU A 113 -13.98 -7.56 12.12
N MET A 114 -13.42 -8.50 11.37
CA MET A 114 -14.22 -9.33 10.46
C MET A 114 -15.28 -10.17 11.17
N ARG A 115 -15.15 -10.38 12.49
CA ARG A 115 -16.16 -11.03 13.33
C ARG A 115 -17.30 -10.09 13.77
N GLU A 116 -17.15 -8.79 13.55
CA GLU A 116 -18.05 -7.75 14.02
C GLU A 116 -18.52 -6.86 12.84
N PRO A 117 -19.18 -7.42 11.80
CA PRO A 117 -19.55 -6.68 10.59
C PRO A 117 -20.42 -5.46 10.86
N SER A 118 -21.32 -5.53 11.86
CA SER A 118 -22.16 -4.39 12.26
C SER A 118 -21.34 -3.24 12.83
N LEU A 119 -20.34 -3.52 13.67
CA LEU A 119 -19.44 -2.49 14.19
C LEU A 119 -18.60 -1.85 13.06
N VAL A 120 -18.13 -2.66 12.10
CA VAL A 120 -17.42 -2.11 10.93
C VAL A 120 -18.33 -1.21 10.10
N ALA A 121 -19.60 -1.60 9.92
CA ALA A 121 -20.58 -0.78 9.22
C ALA A 121 -20.86 0.54 9.96
N GLU A 122 -20.99 0.53 11.29
CA GLU A 122 -21.14 1.75 12.11
C GLU A 122 -19.91 2.66 11.96
N CYS A 123 -18.70 2.10 12.02
CA CYS A 123 -17.46 2.84 11.79
C CYS A 123 -17.45 3.48 10.40
N VAL A 124 -17.76 2.71 9.36
CA VAL A 124 -17.80 3.21 7.98
C VAL A 124 -18.84 4.29 7.79
N ALA A 125 -20.06 4.10 8.32
CA ALA A 125 -21.11 5.12 8.25
C ALA A 125 -20.66 6.45 8.90
N ALA A 126 -20.03 6.39 10.08
CA ALA A 126 -19.50 7.55 10.77
C ALA A 126 -18.36 8.25 9.99
N MET A 127 -17.46 7.45 9.40
CA MET A 127 -16.37 7.98 8.54
C MET A 127 -16.93 8.67 7.29
N VAL A 128 -17.89 8.04 6.61
CA VAL A 128 -18.54 8.59 5.40
C VAL A 128 -19.27 9.89 5.70
N ALA A 129 -19.98 9.96 6.83
CA ALA A 129 -20.68 11.18 7.24
C ALA A 129 -19.73 12.34 7.56
N ALA A 130 -18.53 12.03 8.05
CA ALA A 130 -17.56 13.03 8.49
C ALA A 130 -16.57 13.48 7.38
N SER A 131 -16.30 12.65 6.38
CA SER A 131 -15.24 12.87 5.40
C SER A 131 -15.79 13.27 4.02
N PRO A 132 -15.32 14.36 3.42
CA PRO A 132 -15.56 14.66 2.00
C PRO A 132 -14.77 13.75 1.03
N ALA A 133 -13.70 13.13 1.51
CA ALA A 133 -12.93 12.15 0.72
C ALA A 133 -13.62 10.77 0.71
N PRO A 134 -13.46 9.96 -0.36
CA PRO A 134 -13.95 8.60 -0.41
C PRO A 134 -13.50 7.75 0.79
N VAL A 135 -14.41 6.97 1.37
CA VAL A 135 -14.10 6.01 2.43
C VAL A 135 -14.13 4.59 1.86
N THR A 136 -13.06 3.85 2.07
CA THR A 136 -12.85 2.51 1.54
C THR A 136 -12.43 1.54 2.64
N VAL A 137 -12.54 0.23 2.39
CA VAL A 137 -12.16 -0.80 3.36
C VAL A 137 -11.14 -1.76 2.78
N LYS A 138 -10.07 -2.05 3.55
CA LYS A 138 -9.13 -3.13 3.22
C LYS A 138 -9.33 -4.28 4.19
N CYS A 139 -9.80 -5.41 3.69
CA CYS A 139 -10.12 -6.58 4.48
C CYS A 139 -9.42 -7.85 4.01
N ARG A 140 -9.73 -8.96 4.66
CA ARG A 140 -9.40 -10.33 4.25
C ARG A 140 -10.66 -11.10 3.86
N LEU A 141 -10.55 -12.41 3.64
CA LEU A 141 -11.69 -13.28 3.34
C LEU A 141 -12.41 -13.78 4.61
N GLY A 142 -11.76 -13.65 5.76
CA GLY A 142 -12.24 -14.08 7.06
C GLY A 142 -11.09 -14.23 8.05
N VAL A 143 -11.42 -14.67 9.26
CA VAL A 143 -10.45 -14.97 10.32
C VAL A 143 -10.74 -16.33 10.94
N ASP A 144 -9.68 -17.02 11.37
CA ASP A 144 -9.72 -18.30 12.07
C ASP A 144 -10.64 -19.33 11.36
N GLU A 145 -11.74 -19.76 12.00
CA GLU A 145 -12.65 -20.77 11.48
C GLU A 145 -13.68 -20.22 10.45
N MET A 146 -13.59 -18.94 10.08
CA MET A 146 -14.46 -18.37 9.04
C MET A 146 -13.97 -18.85 7.64
N GLU A 147 -14.50 -19.96 7.19
CA GLU A 147 -14.13 -20.62 5.91
C GLU A 147 -15.31 -20.73 4.92
N ASP A 148 -16.32 -19.94 5.11
CA ASP A 148 -17.51 -19.92 4.26
C ASP A 148 -17.59 -18.65 3.42
N TYR A 149 -17.80 -18.81 2.11
CA TYR A 149 -17.95 -17.68 1.19
C TYR A 149 -19.17 -16.82 1.54
N GLY A 150 -20.26 -17.43 1.99
CA GLY A 150 -21.47 -16.71 2.39
C GLY A 150 -21.23 -15.77 3.57
N VAL A 151 -20.39 -16.17 4.53
CA VAL A 151 -19.99 -15.32 5.66
C VAL A 151 -19.15 -14.13 5.17
N PHE A 152 -18.18 -14.38 4.28
CA PHE A 152 -17.39 -13.30 3.65
C PHE A 152 -18.29 -12.36 2.86
N ARG A 153 -19.21 -12.89 2.06
CA ARG A 153 -20.14 -12.10 1.26
C ARG A 153 -21.06 -11.25 2.15
N ALA A 154 -21.60 -11.82 3.22
CA ALA A 154 -22.44 -11.10 4.17
C ALA A 154 -21.69 -9.95 4.86
N PHE A 155 -20.41 -10.14 5.20
CA PHE A 155 -19.54 -9.07 5.70
C PHE A 155 -19.46 -7.91 4.69
N ILE A 156 -19.17 -8.20 3.43
CA ILE A 156 -19.07 -7.18 2.38
C ILE A 156 -20.42 -6.45 2.22
N ASP A 157 -21.54 -7.18 2.16
CA ASP A 157 -22.86 -6.58 1.98
C ASP A 157 -23.24 -5.67 3.16
N THR A 158 -22.96 -6.08 4.39
CA THR A 158 -23.20 -5.28 5.59
C THR A 158 -22.42 -3.98 5.56
N VAL A 159 -21.13 -4.03 5.25
CA VAL A 159 -20.26 -2.85 5.21
C VAL A 159 -20.57 -1.95 4.00
N ALA A 160 -20.95 -2.54 2.87
CA ALA A 160 -21.36 -1.78 1.68
C ALA A 160 -22.65 -0.99 1.93
N SER A 161 -23.61 -1.55 2.67
CA SER A 161 -24.85 -0.85 3.04
C SER A 161 -24.62 0.41 3.87
N ALA A 162 -23.48 0.49 4.56
CA ALA A 162 -23.05 1.67 5.32
C ALA A 162 -22.37 2.75 4.46
N GLY A 163 -22.28 2.55 3.14
CA GLY A 163 -21.75 3.53 2.19
C GLY A 163 -20.34 3.24 1.65
N CYS A 164 -19.73 2.09 1.98
CA CYS A 164 -18.48 1.67 1.36
C CYS A 164 -18.72 1.11 -0.04
N GLY A 165 -18.20 1.76 -1.06
CA GLY A 165 -18.32 1.32 -2.46
C GLY A 165 -17.05 0.68 -3.03
N LEU A 166 -15.93 0.64 -2.29
CA LEU A 166 -14.67 0.04 -2.72
C LEU A 166 -14.05 -0.81 -1.62
N PHE A 167 -13.74 -2.05 -1.97
CA PHE A 167 -13.07 -3.01 -1.10
C PHE A 167 -11.75 -3.48 -1.69
N VAL A 168 -10.67 -3.37 -0.90
CA VAL A 168 -9.40 -4.03 -1.19
C VAL A 168 -9.36 -5.35 -0.44
N VAL A 169 -9.47 -6.46 -1.16
CA VAL A 169 -9.57 -7.79 -0.58
C VAL A 169 -8.24 -8.52 -0.65
N HIS A 170 -7.59 -8.74 0.51
CA HIS A 170 -6.48 -9.68 0.58
C HIS A 170 -7.04 -11.10 0.51
N ALA A 171 -6.79 -11.79 -0.61
CA ALA A 171 -7.40 -13.08 -0.96
C ALA A 171 -6.90 -14.26 -0.10
N ARG A 172 -6.72 -14.03 1.20
CA ARG A 172 -6.40 -15.03 2.24
C ARG A 172 -7.20 -14.75 3.48
N LYS A 173 -7.61 -15.78 4.22
CA LYS A 173 -8.03 -15.61 5.61
C LYS A 173 -6.84 -15.24 6.50
N ALA A 174 -7.07 -14.82 7.73
CA ALA A 174 -6.04 -14.67 8.75
C ALA A 174 -6.28 -15.60 9.92
N TRP A 175 -5.22 -16.19 10.45
CA TRP A 175 -5.21 -16.77 11.78
C TRP A 175 -4.83 -15.69 12.79
N LEU A 176 -5.70 -15.45 13.75
CA LEU A 176 -5.46 -14.47 14.80
C LEU A 176 -4.48 -15.00 15.84
N GLN A 177 -4.39 -16.31 16.00
CA GLN A 177 -3.45 -16.99 16.88
C GLN A 177 -2.60 -18.00 16.09
N GLY A 178 -1.38 -18.25 16.56
CA GLY A 178 -0.50 -19.31 16.03
C GLY A 178 0.32 -18.96 14.79
N LEU A 179 0.01 -17.85 14.11
CA LEU A 179 0.78 -17.39 12.94
C LEU A 179 1.22 -15.93 13.11
N SER A 180 2.49 -15.66 12.87
CA SER A 180 2.99 -14.29 12.75
C SER A 180 2.32 -13.55 11.59
N PRO A 181 2.38 -12.19 11.56
CA PRO A 181 1.90 -11.43 10.41
C PRO A 181 2.55 -11.79 9.07
N LYS A 182 3.82 -12.27 9.09
CA LYS A 182 4.52 -12.75 7.89
C LYS A 182 3.90 -14.06 7.41
N GLU A 183 3.77 -15.05 8.28
CA GLU A 183 3.17 -16.36 7.98
C GLU A 183 1.72 -16.23 7.53
N ASN A 184 0.93 -15.32 8.11
CA ASN A 184 -0.43 -14.96 7.67
C ASN A 184 -0.51 -14.42 6.22
N ARG A 185 0.62 -14.06 5.62
CA ARG A 185 0.71 -13.65 4.21
C ARG A 185 1.22 -14.77 3.29
N GLU A 186 1.58 -15.92 3.85
CA GLU A 186 2.22 -17.02 3.11
C GLU A 186 1.45 -18.34 3.25
N ILE A 187 1.13 -18.75 4.48
CA ILE A 187 0.58 -20.06 4.80
C ILE A 187 -0.90 -20.21 4.41
N PRO A 188 -1.85 -19.32 4.79
CA PRO A 188 -3.23 -19.50 4.38
C PRO A 188 -3.35 -19.48 2.85
N PRO A 189 -4.13 -20.38 2.24
CA PRO A 189 -4.23 -20.46 0.79
C PRO A 189 -4.83 -19.18 0.18
N LEU A 190 -4.40 -18.87 -1.04
CA LEU A 190 -5.02 -17.83 -1.85
C LEU A 190 -6.35 -18.34 -2.42
N ARG A 191 -7.40 -17.57 -2.31
CA ARG A 191 -8.74 -17.86 -2.83
C ARG A 191 -9.18 -16.72 -3.74
N TYR A 192 -8.54 -16.61 -4.90
CA TYR A 192 -8.93 -15.63 -5.93
C TYR A 192 -10.33 -15.91 -6.46
N ASP A 193 -10.73 -17.17 -6.50
CA ASP A 193 -12.08 -17.62 -6.87
C ASP A 193 -13.17 -16.87 -6.10
N TRP A 194 -13.00 -16.67 -4.79
CA TRP A 194 -13.95 -15.93 -3.94
C TRP A 194 -14.01 -14.43 -4.30
N VAL A 195 -12.87 -13.84 -4.58
CA VAL A 195 -12.81 -12.41 -4.95
C VAL A 195 -13.43 -12.18 -6.34
N HIS A 196 -13.16 -13.10 -7.28
CA HIS A 196 -13.78 -13.06 -8.61
C HIS A 196 -15.28 -13.32 -8.55
N GLN A 197 -15.74 -14.24 -7.69
CA GLN A 197 -17.16 -14.51 -7.46
C GLN A 197 -17.84 -13.27 -6.87
N LEU A 198 -17.24 -12.63 -5.83
CA LEU A 198 -17.74 -11.41 -5.25
C LEU A 198 -17.95 -10.31 -6.32
N LYS A 199 -16.96 -10.11 -7.21
CA LYS A 199 -17.09 -9.09 -8.27
C LYS A 199 -18.23 -9.40 -9.25
N ARG A 200 -18.43 -10.67 -9.62
CA ARG A 200 -19.56 -11.05 -10.49
C ARG A 200 -20.93 -10.84 -9.83
N GLU A 201 -21.03 -11.11 -8.52
CA GLU A 201 -22.27 -10.98 -7.76
C GLU A 201 -22.56 -9.54 -7.32
N ARG A 202 -21.51 -8.71 -7.17
CA ARG A 202 -21.60 -7.30 -6.80
C ARG A 202 -20.87 -6.42 -7.83
N PRO A 203 -21.41 -6.36 -9.06
CA PRO A 203 -20.82 -5.51 -10.12
C PRO A 203 -20.87 -4.01 -9.79
N ASP A 204 -21.76 -3.62 -8.89
CA ASP A 204 -21.92 -2.27 -8.34
C ASP A 204 -20.76 -1.83 -7.44
N LEU A 205 -20.04 -2.77 -6.82
CA LEU A 205 -18.89 -2.49 -5.98
C LEU A 205 -17.59 -2.50 -6.78
N ARG A 206 -16.66 -1.67 -6.40
CA ARG A 206 -15.27 -1.77 -6.87
C ARG A 206 -14.48 -2.73 -5.99
N ILE A 207 -13.94 -3.75 -6.61
CA ILE A 207 -13.17 -4.81 -5.95
C ILE A 207 -11.73 -4.76 -6.44
N VAL A 208 -10.82 -4.53 -5.51
CA VAL A 208 -9.37 -4.53 -5.75
C VAL A 208 -8.77 -5.80 -5.15
N LEU A 209 -8.14 -6.62 -5.98
CA LEU A 209 -7.50 -7.87 -5.55
C LEU A 209 -6.12 -7.58 -4.92
N ASN A 210 -5.86 -8.15 -3.77
CA ASN A 210 -4.56 -8.11 -3.10
C ASN A 210 -4.15 -9.52 -2.64
N GLY A 211 -2.86 -9.75 -2.56
CA GLY A 211 -2.26 -11.00 -2.07
C GLY A 211 -1.68 -11.86 -3.20
N GLY A 212 -0.42 -12.26 -3.05
CA GLY A 212 0.27 -13.16 -3.99
C GLY A 212 0.69 -12.55 -5.33
N LEU A 213 0.16 -11.41 -5.73
CA LEU A 213 0.50 -10.75 -6.99
C LEU A 213 1.97 -10.24 -6.96
N ALA A 214 2.81 -10.86 -7.77
CA ALA A 214 4.24 -10.56 -7.79
C ALA A 214 4.79 -10.29 -9.20
N THR A 215 4.12 -10.73 -10.25
CA THR A 215 4.54 -10.54 -11.64
C THR A 215 3.63 -9.56 -12.38
N VAL A 216 4.11 -9.02 -13.50
CA VAL A 216 3.31 -8.17 -14.40
C VAL A 216 2.13 -8.98 -14.95
N ASP A 217 2.39 -10.22 -15.41
CA ASP A 217 1.39 -11.07 -16.05
C ASP A 217 0.28 -11.44 -15.07
N ASP A 218 0.60 -11.85 -13.84
CA ASP A 218 -0.41 -12.13 -12.81
C ASP A 218 -1.30 -10.91 -12.54
N SER A 219 -0.66 -9.74 -12.46
CA SER A 219 -1.35 -8.48 -12.14
C SER A 219 -2.25 -8.01 -13.28
N VAL A 220 -1.78 -8.11 -14.53
CA VAL A 220 -2.58 -7.75 -15.73
C VAL A 220 -3.72 -8.74 -15.94
N SER A 221 -3.45 -10.05 -15.80
CA SER A 221 -4.47 -11.09 -15.94
C SER A 221 -5.59 -10.96 -14.91
N ALA A 222 -5.27 -10.57 -13.67
CA ALA A 222 -6.28 -10.36 -12.63
C ALA A 222 -7.30 -9.28 -12.99
N LEU A 223 -6.90 -8.26 -13.76
CA LEU A 223 -7.80 -7.17 -14.19
C LEU A 223 -8.94 -7.61 -15.13
N ALA A 224 -8.88 -8.83 -15.67
CA ALA A 224 -10.02 -9.41 -16.39
C ALA A 224 -11.19 -9.78 -15.46
N HIS A 225 -10.96 -9.85 -14.14
CA HIS A 225 -11.90 -10.35 -13.16
C HIS A 225 -12.26 -9.37 -12.04
N VAL A 226 -11.46 -8.29 -11.88
CA VAL A 226 -11.64 -7.28 -10.82
C VAL A 226 -11.33 -5.88 -11.34
N ASP A 227 -11.69 -4.86 -10.58
CA ASP A 227 -11.51 -3.46 -11.00
C ASP A 227 -10.08 -2.93 -10.80
N GLY A 228 -9.29 -3.62 -9.99
CA GLY A 228 -7.93 -3.21 -9.72
C GLY A 228 -7.13 -4.26 -8.97
N VAL A 229 -5.83 -4.02 -8.88
CA VAL A 229 -4.87 -4.86 -8.15
C VAL A 229 -4.06 -4.01 -7.17
N MET A 230 -3.76 -4.62 -6.02
CA MET A 230 -2.90 -3.99 -5.01
C MET A 230 -1.66 -4.83 -4.76
N ILE A 231 -0.49 -4.25 -5.01
CA ILE A 231 0.80 -4.90 -4.87
C ILE A 231 1.38 -4.62 -3.48
N GLY A 232 1.78 -5.67 -2.79
CA GLY A 232 2.43 -5.54 -1.48
C GLY A 232 3.94 -5.67 -1.58
N ARG A 233 4.48 -6.73 -0.97
CA ARG A 233 5.92 -6.98 -0.80
C ARG A 233 6.73 -6.93 -2.10
N ALA A 234 6.15 -7.31 -3.23
CA ALA A 234 6.83 -7.23 -4.53
C ALA A 234 7.19 -5.78 -4.90
N ALA A 235 6.31 -4.81 -4.62
CA ALA A 235 6.58 -3.40 -4.86
C ALA A 235 7.73 -2.85 -3.98
N TYR A 236 8.00 -3.44 -2.83
CA TYR A 236 9.08 -3.01 -1.94
C TYR A 236 10.40 -3.74 -2.19
N HIS A 237 10.35 -5.07 -2.35
CA HIS A 237 11.56 -5.88 -2.52
C HIS A 237 12.13 -5.81 -3.93
N GLU A 238 11.28 -5.59 -4.93
CA GLU A 238 11.64 -5.49 -6.34
C GLU A 238 10.90 -4.32 -7.00
N PRO A 239 11.18 -3.08 -6.56
CA PRO A 239 10.37 -1.91 -6.92
C PRO A 239 10.32 -1.65 -8.43
N TYR A 240 11.29 -2.10 -9.21
CA TYR A 240 11.24 -1.99 -10.66
C TYR A 240 10.05 -2.76 -11.29
N ARG A 241 9.55 -3.82 -10.64
CA ARG A 241 8.33 -4.52 -11.07
C ARG A 241 7.10 -3.61 -11.05
N LEU A 242 7.03 -2.70 -10.06
CA LEU A 242 5.95 -1.73 -9.98
C LEU A 242 5.97 -0.81 -11.21
N HIS A 243 7.16 -0.38 -11.68
CA HIS A 243 7.32 0.38 -12.92
C HIS A 243 6.83 -0.41 -14.14
N LEU A 244 7.21 -1.67 -14.25
CA LEU A 244 6.77 -2.51 -15.37
C LEU A 244 5.25 -2.75 -15.35
N MET A 245 4.63 -2.91 -14.17
CA MET A 245 3.18 -3.04 -14.03
C MET A 245 2.46 -1.76 -14.45
N ASP A 246 2.92 -0.60 -14.01
CA ASP A 246 2.36 0.69 -14.41
C ASP A 246 2.42 0.86 -15.94
N ARG A 247 3.57 0.58 -16.54
CA ARG A 247 3.74 0.63 -18.00
C ARG A 247 2.78 -0.31 -18.72
N ALA A 248 2.69 -1.56 -18.30
CA ALA A 248 1.82 -2.54 -18.95
C ALA A 248 0.34 -2.17 -18.88
N MET A 249 -0.08 -1.53 -17.76
CA MET A 249 -1.49 -1.23 -17.51
C MET A 249 -1.96 0.10 -18.10
N PHE A 250 -1.08 1.13 -18.17
CA PHE A 250 -1.49 2.50 -18.52
C PHE A 250 -0.85 3.03 -19.79
N THR A 251 0.34 2.55 -20.14
CA THR A 251 1.08 3.01 -21.32
C THR A 251 1.66 1.83 -22.11
N PRO A 252 0.81 0.85 -22.53
CA PRO A 252 1.30 -0.31 -23.27
C PRO A 252 1.97 0.16 -24.57
N GLY A 253 3.12 -0.45 -24.89
CA GLY A 253 3.89 -0.11 -26.10
C GLY A 253 4.97 0.97 -25.90
N LEU A 254 4.97 1.70 -24.79
CA LEU A 254 6.11 2.57 -24.45
C LEU A 254 7.19 1.77 -23.71
N ALA A 255 8.43 1.92 -24.15
CA ALA A 255 9.57 1.29 -23.47
C ALA A 255 9.66 1.75 -22.00
N PRO A 256 9.93 0.83 -21.06
CA PRO A 256 10.15 1.21 -19.68
C PRO A 256 11.45 2.03 -19.55
N TRP A 257 11.47 2.93 -18.60
CA TRP A 257 12.70 3.62 -18.24
C TRP A 257 13.69 2.63 -17.60
N GLU A 258 14.97 2.84 -17.85
CA GLU A 258 15.99 2.07 -17.18
C GLU A 258 16.08 2.41 -15.69
N ARG A 259 16.57 1.46 -14.89
CA ARG A 259 16.70 1.63 -13.43
C ARG A 259 17.55 2.84 -13.05
N GLY A 260 18.64 3.08 -13.78
CA GLY A 260 19.51 4.23 -13.57
C GLY A 260 18.82 5.57 -13.83
N GLN A 261 17.99 5.65 -14.87
CA GLN A 261 17.19 6.85 -15.16
C GLN A 261 16.18 7.15 -14.06
N LEU A 262 15.44 6.13 -13.61
CA LEU A 262 14.48 6.23 -12.51
C LEU A 262 15.17 6.68 -11.22
N LEU A 263 16.34 6.12 -10.92
CA LEU A 263 17.08 6.49 -9.73
C LEU A 263 17.58 7.94 -9.81
N ARG A 264 18.10 8.38 -10.94
CA ARG A 264 18.53 9.77 -11.13
C ARG A 264 17.39 10.78 -11.05
N ALA A 265 16.19 10.39 -11.47
CA ALA A 265 14.98 11.21 -11.29
C ALA A 265 14.60 11.43 -9.80
N TYR A 266 15.10 10.57 -8.89
CA TYR A 266 14.87 10.72 -7.44
C TYR A 266 15.82 11.73 -6.79
N ARG A 267 16.87 12.18 -7.49
CA ARG A 267 17.92 13.06 -6.97
C ARG A 267 17.39 14.36 -6.35
N PRO A 268 16.51 15.13 -7.01
CA PRO A 268 16.02 16.39 -6.45
C PRO A 268 15.35 16.20 -5.07
N TYR A 269 14.58 15.13 -4.90
CA TYR A 269 13.93 14.80 -3.63
C TYR A 269 14.95 14.45 -2.53
N VAL A 270 15.97 13.66 -2.87
CA VAL A 270 17.02 13.27 -1.91
C VAL A 270 17.81 14.51 -1.44
N GLU A 271 18.16 15.41 -2.36
CA GLU A 271 18.88 16.64 -2.05
C GLU A 271 18.05 17.60 -1.21
N ASP A 272 16.75 17.76 -1.51
CA ASP A 272 15.82 18.57 -0.71
C ASP A 272 15.65 17.99 0.71
N CYS A 273 15.45 16.68 0.83
CA CYS A 273 15.37 16.02 2.13
C CYS A 273 16.65 16.24 2.96
N ARG A 274 17.83 16.14 2.33
CA ARG A 274 19.10 16.42 3.00
C ARG A 274 19.18 17.86 3.48
N ALA A 275 18.80 18.81 2.64
CA ALA A 275 18.80 20.24 3.02
C ALA A 275 17.91 20.51 4.24
N ARG A 276 16.84 19.71 4.42
CA ARG A 276 15.96 19.71 5.60
C ARG A 276 16.47 18.88 6.79
N GLY A 277 17.70 18.33 6.71
CA GLY A 277 18.32 17.57 7.79
C GLY A 277 17.92 16.09 7.87
N VAL A 278 17.23 15.55 6.87
CA VAL A 278 16.88 14.12 6.82
C VAL A 278 18.12 13.30 6.51
N ALA A 279 18.44 12.32 7.38
CA ALA A 279 19.56 11.42 7.14
C ALA A 279 19.28 10.49 5.95
N VAL A 280 20.23 10.38 5.03
CA VAL A 280 20.13 9.64 3.76
C VAL A 280 19.71 8.18 3.96
N LYS A 281 20.10 7.55 5.07
CA LYS A 281 19.69 6.17 5.41
C LYS A 281 18.18 5.96 5.44
N HIS A 282 17.39 6.98 5.81
CA HIS A 282 15.93 6.89 5.84
C HIS A 282 15.33 6.85 4.44
N ILE A 283 16.04 7.37 3.45
CA ILE A 283 15.64 7.42 2.05
C ILE A 283 16.16 6.18 1.30
N THR A 284 17.45 5.89 1.46
CA THR A 284 18.12 4.82 0.68
C THR A 284 17.63 3.42 1.01
N ARG A 285 17.06 3.18 2.20
CA ARG A 285 16.49 1.87 2.55
C ARG A 285 15.39 1.42 1.59
N HIS A 286 14.72 2.34 0.93
CA HIS A 286 13.61 2.06 0.01
C HIS A 286 14.05 1.76 -1.43
N ILE A 287 15.29 2.10 -1.78
CA ILE A 287 15.83 1.87 -3.14
C ILE A 287 16.69 0.60 -3.24
N LEU A 288 16.96 -0.07 -2.11
CA LEU A 288 17.86 -1.24 -2.06
C LEU A 288 17.46 -2.37 -3.01
N GLY A 289 16.16 -2.52 -3.27
CA GLY A 289 15.61 -3.55 -4.14
C GLY A 289 15.63 -3.22 -5.63
N LEU A 290 15.99 -1.99 -6.04
CA LEU A 290 15.86 -1.52 -7.43
C LEU A 290 16.62 -2.39 -8.44
N PHE A 291 17.80 -2.87 -8.06
CA PHE A 291 18.65 -3.75 -8.87
C PHE A 291 18.58 -5.22 -8.44
N HIS A 292 17.46 -5.65 -7.84
CA HIS A 292 17.28 -7.05 -7.49
C HIS A 292 17.36 -7.94 -8.76
N GLY A 293 18.14 -9.02 -8.67
CA GLY A 293 18.32 -9.96 -9.79
C GLY A 293 19.16 -9.44 -10.97
N GLN A 294 19.76 -8.23 -10.87
CA GLN A 294 20.59 -7.64 -11.93
C GLN A 294 22.09 -7.79 -11.63
N PRO A 295 22.96 -7.81 -12.66
CA PRO A 295 24.38 -7.68 -12.49
C PRO A 295 24.70 -6.47 -11.61
N GLY A 296 25.64 -6.61 -10.67
CA GLY A 296 25.99 -5.52 -9.74
C GLY A 296 24.99 -5.23 -8.60
N GLY A 297 23.76 -5.78 -8.60
CA GLY A 297 22.72 -5.48 -7.62
C GLY A 297 23.12 -5.80 -6.16
N ARG A 298 23.98 -6.82 -5.93
CA ARG A 298 24.54 -7.09 -4.59
C ARG A 298 25.48 -5.97 -4.15
N ALA A 299 26.36 -5.52 -5.04
CA ALA A 299 27.32 -4.46 -4.74
C ALA A 299 26.60 -3.11 -4.54
N PHE A 300 25.56 -2.81 -5.32
CA PHE A 300 24.68 -1.65 -5.11
C PHE A 300 24.15 -1.60 -3.68
N ARG A 301 23.54 -2.69 -3.20
CA ARG A 301 23.03 -2.77 -1.83
C ARG A 301 24.14 -2.62 -0.80
N GLN A 302 25.30 -3.22 -1.03
CA GLN A 302 26.42 -3.14 -0.10
C GLN A 302 26.92 -1.70 0.05
N VAL A 303 27.18 -1.00 -1.06
CA VAL A 303 27.65 0.40 -1.05
C VAL A 303 26.65 1.29 -0.28
N LEU A 304 25.35 1.14 -0.52
CA LEU A 304 24.32 1.92 0.18
C LEU A 304 24.25 1.56 1.67
N SER A 305 24.25 0.27 2.02
CA SER A 305 24.12 -0.17 3.41
C SER A 305 25.30 0.25 4.29
N GLU A 306 26.51 0.24 3.74
CA GLU A 306 27.73 0.64 4.45
C GLU A 306 27.90 2.17 4.52
N GLY A 307 27.48 2.87 3.46
CA GLY A 307 27.69 4.32 3.34
C GLY A 307 26.59 5.17 3.95
N ALA A 308 25.31 4.75 3.87
CA ALA A 308 24.18 5.57 4.26
C ALA A 308 24.09 5.94 5.77
N PRO A 309 24.64 5.16 6.72
CA PRO A 309 24.67 5.57 8.12
C PRO A 309 25.60 6.75 8.42
N ARG A 310 26.51 7.11 7.53
CA ARG A 310 27.47 8.20 7.73
C ARG A 310 26.73 9.55 7.70
N SER A 311 27.17 10.48 8.52
CA SER A 311 26.55 11.81 8.64
C SER A 311 26.77 12.69 7.40
N ASP A 312 27.87 12.43 6.66
CA ASP A 312 28.23 13.11 5.42
C ASP A 312 27.57 12.50 4.16
N ALA A 313 26.85 11.37 4.30
CA ALA A 313 26.23 10.68 3.18
C ALA A 313 25.28 11.60 2.39
N GLY A 314 25.37 11.56 1.07
CA GLY A 314 24.62 12.39 0.14
C GLY A 314 24.29 11.65 -1.16
N TRP A 315 23.92 12.42 -2.17
CA TRP A 315 23.62 11.89 -3.49
C TRP A 315 24.85 11.19 -4.12
N ASP A 316 26.06 11.66 -3.83
CA ASP A 316 27.31 11.05 -4.27
C ASP A 316 27.45 9.57 -3.86
N LEU A 317 26.90 9.18 -2.71
CA LEU A 317 26.84 7.79 -2.29
C LEU A 317 25.95 6.97 -3.24
N ILE A 318 24.79 7.50 -3.60
CA ILE A 318 23.86 6.83 -4.50
C ILE A 318 24.45 6.71 -5.90
N GLU A 319 25.12 7.75 -6.39
CA GLU A 319 25.79 7.73 -7.70
C GLU A 319 26.96 6.72 -7.73
N ARG A 320 27.74 6.61 -6.65
CA ARG A 320 28.77 5.56 -6.53
C ARG A 320 28.15 4.16 -6.55
N ALA A 321 27.02 3.96 -5.89
CA ALA A 321 26.32 2.68 -5.91
C ALA A 321 25.79 2.35 -7.32
N LEU A 322 25.27 3.34 -8.04
CA LEU A 322 24.81 3.19 -9.42
C LEU A 322 25.96 2.84 -10.37
N ALA A 323 27.08 3.54 -10.28
CA ALA A 323 28.26 3.30 -11.12
C ALA A 323 28.83 1.87 -11.00
N VAL A 324 28.56 1.18 -9.89
CA VAL A 324 28.96 -0.24 -9.75
C VAL A 324 28.08 -1.16 -10.58
N THR A 325 26.80 -0.84 -10.77
CA THR A 325 25.90 -1.63 -11.62
C THR A 325 26.22 -1.42 -13.09
N GLU A 326 26.39 -0.18 -13.53
CA GLU A 326 26.69 0.19 -14.91
C GLU A 326 28.00 -0.48 -15.44
N ARG A 327 29.07 -0.43 -14.66
CA ARG A 327 30.35 -1.10 -15.03
C ARG A 327 30.25 -2.62 -15.16
N ARG A 328 29.27 -3.26 -14.55
CA ARG A 328 29.07 -4.73 -14.64
C ARG A 328 28.09 -5.12 -15.74
N GLU A 329 27.21 -4.23 -16.15
CA GLU A 329 26.39 -4.41 -17.35
C GLU A 329 27.26 -4.34 -18.62
N ASP A 330 28.22 -3.41 -18.69
CA ASP A 330 29.19 -3.29 -19.81
C ASP A 330 30.15 -4.48 -19.92
N ALA A 331 30.33 -5.26 -18.86
CA ALA A 331 31.23 -6.39 -18.79
C ALA A 331 30.56 -7.77 -18.96
N ALA A 332 29.23 -7.82 -19.13
CA ALA A 332 28.44 -9.03 -19.26
C ALA A 332 27.92 -9.22 -20.70
#